data_357b087a50b64026d5c44a4081dbd7cb
#
_entry.id   357b087a50b64026d5c44a4081dbd7cb
#
_cell.length_a   1.000
_cell.length_b   1.000
_cell.length_c   1.000
_cell.angle_alpha   90.00
_cell.angle_beta   90.00
_cell.angle_gamma   90.00
#
_symmetry.space_group_name_H-M   'P 1'
#
loop_
_entity.id
_entity.type
_entity.pdbx_description
1 polymer ?
#
loop_
_entity_poly.entity_id
_entity_poly.type
_entity_poly.pdbx_seq_one_letter_code
_entity_poly.pdbx_strand_id
1 'polypeptide(L)'
;FTVVGPDRFLGSGHPDLRDDLPPHLGLIESTDAGRSWRPVSLLGEADFHALRASGRRVLGHDATGARLMESEDGGRTWTVVRRDVALYDVAAHPGDPSRLVAAGEAGLAASADGGATWRDLGARGVLLAWPRADRLYALAPDGAVMRTSDGGATWVRRGALPGEPAALTATGPEALIAALHDGRLVSSGDGGRTWLPGAWS
;
A
#
# COMPACT_ATOMS: atom_id res chain seq x y z
N PHE A 1 5.34 1.13 -5.11
CA PHE A 1 4.90 0.35 -6.28
C PHE A 1 3.93 -0.75 -5.87
N THR A 2 3.21 -1.34 -6.84
CA THR A 2 2.33 -2.49 -6.64
C THR A 2 2.52 -3.51 -7.77
N VAL A 3 2.42 -4.80 -7.44
CA VAL A 3 2.55 -5.90 -8.41
C VAL A 3 1.18 -6.19 -9.01
N VAL A 4 1.08 -6.19 -10.34
CA VAL A 4 -0.17 -6.43 -11.07
C VAL A 4 -0.11 -7.68 -11.97
N GLY A 5 1.02 -8.36 -11.99
CA GLY A 5 1.25 -9.60 -12.72
C GLY A 5 2.66 -10.14 -12.47
N PRO A 6 3.02 -11.31 -12.99
CA PRO A 6 4.32 -11.93 -12.74
C PRO A 6 5.51 -11.02 -13.05
N ASP A 7 5.49 -10.34 -14.19
CA ASP A 7 6.56 -9.42 -14.63
C ASP A 7 6.04 -7.98 -14.78
N ARG A 8 4.82 -7.71 -14.30
CA ARG A 8 4.16 -6.42 -14.48
C ARG A 8 3.97 -5.70 -13.17
N PHE A 9 4.53 -4.49 -13.08
CA PHE A 9 4.49 -3.62 -11.92
C PHE A 9 3.95 -2.25 -12.29
N LEU A 10 3.25 -1.62 -11.36
CA LEU A 10 2.93 -0.20 -11.41
C LEU A 10 3.70 0.50 -10.30
N GLY A 11 4.22 1.67 -10.58
CA GLY A 11 5.02 2.45 -9.65
C GLY A 11 4.78 3.95 -9.78
N SER A 12 5.38 4.69 -8.88
CA SER A 12 5.48 6.14 -8.87
C SER A 12 6.75 6.53 -8.14
N GLY A 13 7.11 7.79 -8.17
CA GLY A 13 8.26 8.32 -7.46
C GLY A 13 8.91 9.49 -8.19
N HIS A 14 10.21 9.62 -7.99
CA HIS A 14 11.03 10.69 -8.54
C HIS A 14 12.04 10.13 -9.53
N PRO A 15 12.40 10.86 -10.62
CA PRO A 15 13.44 10.47 -11.53
C PRO A 15 14.82 10.59 -10.88
N ASP A 16 15.84 9.97 -11.48
CA ASP A 16 17.24 10.29 -11.18
C ASP A 16 17.49 11.77 -11.54
N LEU A 17 18.29 12.45 -10.74
CA LEU A 17 18.63 13.86 -10.98
C LEU A 17 19.36 14.12 -12.32
N ARG A 18 19.84 13.07 -12.99
CA ARG A 18 20.47 13.11 -14.30
C ARG A 18 19.47 12.97 -15.46
N ASP A 19 18.25 12.59 -15.16
CA ASP A 19 17.21 12.44 -16.18
C ASP A 19 16.54 13.79 -16.44
N ASP A 20 16.30 14.10 -17.71
CA ASP A 20 15.53 15.28 -18.13
C ASP A 20 14.02 14.96 -18.06
N LEU A 21 13.53 14.70 -16.84
CA LEU A 21 12.15 14.37 -16.53
C LEU A 21 11.58 15.32 -15.48
N PRO A 22 10.26 15.50 -15.44
CA PRO A 22 9.58 16.24 -14.38
C PRO A 22 9.84 15.62 -13.00
N PRO A 23 9.76 16.38 -11.89
CA PRO A 23 10.09 15.91 -10.54
C PRO A 23 9.18 14.77 -10.04
N HIS A 24 7.99 14.61 -10.61
CA HIS A 24 7.04 13.57 -10.27
C HIS A 24 6.79 12.67 -11.48
N LEU A 25 7.00 11.36 -11.33
CA LEU A 25 6.85 10.40 -12.43
C LEU A 25 5.39 10.04 -12.74
N GLY A 26 4.43 10.52 -11.93
CA GLY A 26 3.04 10.10 -12.07
C GLY A 26 2.91 8.60 -11.87
N LEU A 27 2.11 7.94 -12.70
CA LEU A 27 2.06 6.49 -12.77
C LEU A 27 3.00 5.99 -13.86
N ILE A 28 3.91 5.09 -13.48
CA ILE A 28 4.80 4.37 -14.40
C ILE A 28 4.52 2.87 -14.35
N GLU A 29 4.83 2.18 -15.43
CA GLU A 29 4.65 0.73 -15.59
C GLU A 29 5.94 0.06 -16.01
N SER A 30 6.24 -1.09 -15.41
CA SER A 30 7.18 -2.08 -15.93
C SER A 30 6.42 -3.32 -16.40
N THR A 31 6.89 -3.92 -17.49
CA THR A 31 6.39 -5.20 -18.03
C THR A 31 7.49 -6.26 -18.16
N ASP A 32 8.63 -6.02 -17.52
CA ASP A 32 9.84 -6.84 -17.59
C ASP A 32 10.49 -7.07 -16.20
N ALA A 33 9.64 -7.21 -15.17
CA ALA A 33 10.05 -7.41 -13.78
C ALA A 33 10.89 -6.27 -13.20
N GLY A 34 10.59 -5.03 -13.59
CA GLY A 34 11.24 -3.82 -13.04
C GLY A 34 12.55 -3.43 -13.72
N ARG A 35 12.94 -4.09 -14.82
CA ARG A 35 14.18 -3.76 -15.54
C ARG A 35 14.08 -2.46 -16.32
N SER A 36 12.90 -2.18 -16.88
CA SER A 36 12.58 -0.91 -17.53
C SER A 36 11.22 -0.40 -17.11
N TRP A 37 11.05 0.92 -17.17
CA TRP A 37 9.84 1.61 -16.77
C TRP A 37 9.41 2.61 -17.85
N ARG A 38 8.11 2.76 -18.04
CA ARG A 38 7.54 3.73 -18.97
C ARG A 38 6.40 4.51 -18.31
N PRO A 39 6.22 5.79 -18.64
CA PRO A 39 5.08 6.57 -18.17
C PRO A 39 3.75 5.97 -18.65
N VAL A 40 2.74 5.99 -17.78
CA VAL A 40 1.35 5.62 -18.08
C VAL A 40 0.47 6.85 -18.09
N SER A 41 0.52 7.65 -17.01
CA SER A 41 -0.31 8.84 -16.83
C SER A 41 0.24 9.78 -15.76
N LEU A 42 -0.25 11.01 -15.72
CA LEU A 42 0.00 12.04 -14.70
C LEU A 42 1.50 12.37 -14.50
N LEU A 43 2.32 12.22 -15.55
CA LEU A 43 3.73 12.60 -15.52
C LEU A 43 3.84 14.11 -15.23
N GLY A 44 4.59 14.46 -14.20
CA GLY A 44 4.73 15.84 -13.70
C GLY A 44 3.57 16.32 -12.81
N GLU A 45 2.48 15.55 -12.68
CA GLU A 45 1.24 16.00 -12.05
C GLU A 45 0.94 15.33 -10.72
N ALA A 46 1.44 14.09 -10.49
CA ALA A 46 1.15 13.31 -9.29
C ALA A 46 2.37 12.57 -8.79
N ASP A 47 2.41 12.38 -7.46
CA ASP A 47 3.38 11.54 -6.75
C ASP A 47 2.63 10.55 -5.84
N PHE A 48 2.49 9.30 -6.30
CA PHE A 48 1.74 8.30 -5.57
C PHE A 48 2.59 7.62 -4.50
N HIS A 49 2.40 8.01 -3.25
CA HIS A 49 3.03 7.38 -2.09
C HIS A 49 2.40 6.03 -1.71
N ALA A 50 1.12 5.83 -1.98
CA ALA A 50 0.46 4.54 -1.86
C ALA A 50 -0.24 4.18 -3.17
N LEU A 51 -0.02 2.95 -3.65
CA LEU A 51 -0.66 2.38 -4.83
C LEU A 51 -1.18 0.99 -4.49
N ARG A 52 -2.43 0.71 -4.86
CA ARG A 52 -3.04 -0.62 -4.74
C ARG A 52 -3.79 -0.94 -6.02
N ALA A 53 -3.53 -2.13 -6.56
CA ALA A 53 -4.18 -2.58 -7.79
C ALA A 53 -4.96 -3.88 -7.56
N SER A 54 -6.12 -3.99 -8.18
CA SER A 54 -6.93 -5.20 -8.24
C SER A 54 -7.58 -5.28 -9.63
N GLY A 55 -7.05 -6.16 -10.49
CA GLY A 55 -7.41 -6.21 -11.89
C GLY A 55 -7.07 -4.89 -12.59
N ARG A 56 -8.10 -4.24 -13.16
CA ARG A 56 -7.95 -2.93 -13.83
C ARG A 56 -8.14 -1.74 -12.89
N ARG A 57 -8.68 -1.96 -11.71
CA ARG A 57 -8.85 -0.91 -10.71
C ARG A 57 -7.52 -0.61 -10.04
N VAL A 58 -7.17 0.66 -9.99
CA VAL A 58 -6.00 1.16 -9.28
C VAL A 58 -6.44 2.27 -8.33
N LEU A 59 -6.08 2.15 -7.07
CA LEU A 59 -6.27 3.18 -6.06
C LEU A 59 -4.90 3.78 -5.74
N GLY A 60 -4.80 5.11 -5.74
CA GLY A 60 -3.57 5.83 -5.48
C GLY A 60 -3.78 7.00 -4.52
N HIS A 61 -2.88 7.16 -3.55
CA HIS A 61 -2.77 8.38 -2.77
C HIS A 61 -1.68 9.26 -3.38
N ASP A 62 -2.08 10.34 -4.01
CA ASP A 62 -1.19 11.39 -4.53
C ASP A 62 -0.83 12.35 -3.39
N ALA A 63 0.42 12.31 -2.94
CA ALA A 63 0.92 13.10 -1.84
C ALA A 63 1.06 14.59 -2.20
N THR A 64 1.42 14.89 -3.45
CA THR A 64 1.58 16.28 -3.93
C THR A 64 0.27 17.04 -3.88
N GLY A 65 -0.82 16.41 -4.31
CA GLY A 65 -2.16 17.01 -4.32
C GLY A 65 -3.00 16.70 -3.08
N ALA A 66 -2.47 15.94 -2.11
CA ALA A 66 -3.20 15.42 -0.95
C ALA A 66 -4.54 14.78 -1.37
N ARG A 67 -4.50 13.89 -2.37
CA ARG A 67 -5.69 13.33 -3.02
C ARG A 67 -5.69 11.82 -2.97
N LEU A 68 -6.83 11.23 -2.62
CA LEU A 68 -7.12 9.84 -2.93
C LEU A 68 -7.77 9.78 -4.31
N MET A 69 -7.19 9.01 -5.20
CA MET A 69 -7.60 8.90 -6.60
C MET A 69 -7.84 7.45 -6.97
N GLU A 70 -8.77 7.24 -7.90
CA GLU A 70 -9.12 5.93 -8.43
C GLU A 70 -9.10 5.92 -9.95
N SER A 71 -8.61 4.82 -10.51
CA SER A 71 -8.69 4.48 -11.93
C SER A 71 -9.39 3.13 -12.11
N GLU A 72 -10.22 3.01 -13.13
CA GLU A 72 -10.90 1.75 -13.53
C GLU A 72 -10.30 1.14 -14.79
N ASP A 73 -9.30 1.77 -15.40
CA ASP A 73 -8.72 1.40 -16.69
C ASP A 73 -7.21 1.06 -16.64
N GLY A 74 -6.74 0.70 -15.45
CA GLY A 74 -5.34 0.32 -15.23
C GLY A 74 -4.41 1.52 -15.08
N GLY A 75 -4.92 2.62 -14.58
CA GLY A 75 -4.16 3.83 -14.30
C GLY A 75 -4.04 4.79 -15.48
N ARG A 76 -4.83 4.63 -16.56
CA ARG A 76 -4.78 5.53 -17.71
C ARG A 76 -5.53 6.83 -17.46
N THR A 77 -6.72 6.72 -16.83
CA THR A 77 -7.52 7.87 -16.41
C THR A 77 -7.84 7.78 -14.93
N TRP A 78 -8.03 8.93 -14.28
CA TRP A 78 -8.18 9.01 -12.84
C TRP A 78 -9.34 9.90 -12.42
N THR A 79 -10.06 9.46 -11.41
CA THR A 79 -11.08 10.24 -10.71
C THR A 79 -10.59 10.55 -9.29
N VAL A 80 -10.73 11.80 -8.86
CA VAL A 80 -10.45 12.18 -7.48
C VAL A 80 -11.62 11.74 -6.61
N VAL A 81 -11.37 10.79 -5.71
CA VAL A 81 -12.35 10.28 -4.75
C VAL A 81 -12.47 11.22 -3.55
N ARG A 82 -11.33 11.69 -3.03
CA ARG A 82 -11.27 12.59 -1.88
C ARG A 82 -10.09 13.54 -1.98
N ARG A 83 -10.29 14.77 -1.51
CA ARG A 83 -9.26 15.80 -1.37
C ARG A 83 -8.92 16.04 0.09
N ASP A 84 -7.81 16.71 0.32
CA ASP A 84 -7.34 17.11 1.66
C ASP A 84 -7.15 15.90 2.59
N VAL A 85 -6.54 14.84 2.05
CA VAL A 85 -6.26 13.60 2.76
C VAL A 85 -4.77 13.28 2.71
N ALA A 86 -4.17 13.06 3.88
CA ALA A 86 -2.78 12.62 4.02
C ALA A 86 -2.76 11.18 4.54
N LEU A 87 -2.33 10.24 3.70
CA LEU A 87 -2.25 8.82 4.03
C LEU A 87 -0.82 8.33 3.97
N TYR A 88 -0.46 7.49 4.92
CA TYR A 88 0.77 6.69 4.84
C TYR A 88 0.56 5.46 3.96
N ASP A 89 -0.61 4.82 4.10
CA ASP A 89 -0.96 3.64 3.32
C ASP A 89 -2.48 3.45 3.23
N VAL A 90 -2.92 2.64 2.26
CA VAL A 90 -4.31 2.24 2.08
C VAL A 90 -4.38 0.77 1.63
N ALA A 91 -5.33 0.02 2.15
CA ALA A 91 -5.61 -1.34 1.73
C ALA A 91 -7.09 -1.48 1.34
N ALA A 92 -7.35 -2.20 0.25
CA ALA A 92 -8.69 -2.55 -0.18
C ALA A 92 -9.04 -3.98 0.24
N HIS A 93 -10.29 -4.20 0.63
CA HIS A 93 -10.81 -5.53 0.92
C HIS A 93 -10.80 -6.40 -0.36
N PRO A 94 -10.23 -7.62 -0.35
CA PRO A 94 -9.99 -8.40 -1.56
C PRO A 94 -11.26 -8.85 -2.29
N GLY A 95 -12.40 -8.89 -1.63
CA GLY A 95 -13.69 -9.29 -2.23
C GLY A 95 -14.70 -8.16 -2.37
N ASP A 96 -14.37 -6.94 -1.91
CA ASP A 96 -15.25 -5.78 -1.99
C ASP A 96 -14.40 -4.50 -2.05
N PRO A 97 -14.11 -4.01 -3.25
CA PRO A 97 -13.22 -2.87 -3.41
C PRO A 97 -13.77 -1.52 -2.90
N SER A 98 -15.05 -1.45 -2.53
CA SER A 98 -15.61 -0.27 -1.85
C SER A 98 -15.19 -0.19 -0.38
N ARG A 99 -14.77 -1.32 0.21
CA ARG A 99 -14.30 -1.37 1.59
C ARG A 99 -12.79 -1.16 1.64
N LEU A 100 -12.40 -0.07 2.27
CA LEU A 100 -11.00 0.34 2.43
C LEU A 100 -10.65 0.48 3.90
N VAL A 101 -9.38 0.29 4.23
CA VAL A 101 -8.77 0.77 5.47
C VAL A 101 -7.56 1.61 5.09
N ALA A 102 -7.44 2.77 5.67
CA ALA A 102 -6.32 3.69 5.48
C ALA A 102 -5.57 3.89 6.80
N ALA A 103 -4.27 4.11 6.68
CA ALA A 103 -3.38 4.54 7.74
C ALA A 103 -2.98 5.99 7.48
N GLY A 104 -3.07 6.85 8.49
CA GLY A 104 -2.68 8.24 8.44
C GLY A 104 -2.21 8.74 9.80
N GLU A 105 -1.94 10.03 9.91
CA GLU A 105 -1.45 10.65 11.16
C GLU A 105 -2.42 10.45 12.33
N ALA A 106 -3.73 10.56 12.08
CA ALA A 106 -4.76 10.38 13.09
C ALA A 106 -4.92 8.91 13.54
N GLY A 107 -4.39 7.94 12.78
CA GLY A 107 -4.51 6.51 13.02
C GLY A 107 -5.15 5.77 11.85
N LEU A 108 -5.80 4.63 12.15
CA LEU A 108 -6.48 3.83 11.15
C LEU A 108 -7.93 4.26 11.00
N ALA A 109 -8.39 4.35 9.75
CA ALA A 109 -9.77 4.66 9.43
C ALA A 109 -10.32 3.68 8.38
N ALA A 110 -11.60 3.34 8.45
CA ALA A 110 -12.30 2.49 7.49
C ALA A 110 -13.30 3.27 6.64
N SER A 111 -13.40 2.91 5.38
CA SER A 111 -14.42 3.35 4.44
C SER A 111 -15.23 2.16 3.94
N ALA A 112 -16.50 2.40 3.62
CA ALA A 112 -17.41 1.43 2.98
C ALA A 112 -17.95 1.93 1.63
N ASP A 113 -17.46 3.08 1.16
CA ASP A 113 -17.93 3.78 -0.05
C ASP A 113 -16.79 4.19 -0.99
N GLY A 114 -15.73 3.37 -1.02
CA GLY A 114 -14.57 3.58 -1.90
C GLY A 114 -13.63 4.71 -1.47
N GLY A 115 -13.76 5.20 -0.23
CA GLY A 115 -12.90 6.26 0.30
C GLY A 115 -13.54 7.65 0.31
N ALA A 116 -14.83 7.77 -0.05
CA ALA A 116 -15.54 9.03 0.00
C ALA A 116 -15.77 9.49 1.45
N THR A 117 -16.14 8.56 2.34
CA THR A 117 -16.27 8.82 3.79
C THR A 117 -15.44 7.83 4.62
N TRP A 118 -15.00 8.27 5.79
CA TRP A 118 -14.13 7.51 6.67
C TRP A 118 -14.61 7.52 8.11
N ARG A 119 -14.50 6.37 8.78
CA ARG A 119 -14.78 6.18 10.19
C ARG A 119 -13.49 5.80 10.93
N ASP A 120 -13.15 6.50 11.99
CA ASP A 120 -12.02 6.17 12.86
C ASP A 120 -12.18 4.76 13.47
N LEU A 121 -11.09 4.01 13.50
CA LEU A 121 -11.03 2.66 14.06
C LEU A 121 -10.44 2.61 15.47
N GLY A 122 -10.03 3.74 16.04
CA GLY A 122 -9.42 3.82 17.37
C GLY A 122 -8.10 3.06 17.50
N ALA A 123 -7.42 2.76 16.39
CA ALA A 123 -6.19 2.00 16.32
C ALA A 123 -5.12 2.76 15.54
N ARG A 124 -3.84 2.42 15.74
CA ARG A 124 -2.72 3.04 15.04
C ARG A 124 -2.05 2.05 14.11
N GLY A 125 -1.59 2.55 12.96
CA GLY A 125 -0.83 1.80 11.98
C GLY A 125 -0.20 2.74 10.96
N VAL A 126 0.84 2.28 10.28
CA VAL A 126 1.53 3.01 9.22
C VAL A 126 1.54 2.24 7.90
N LEU A 127 1.52 0.91 7.95
CA LEU A 127 1.49 0.04 6.77
C LEU A 127 0.40 -1.01 6.91
N LEU A 128 -0.21 -1.39 5.80
CA LEU A 128 -1.37 -2.26 5.73
C LEU A 128 -1.18 -3.39 4.72
N ALA A 129 -1.69 -4.59 5.04
CA ALA A 129 -1.82 -5.68 4.09
C ALA A 129 -3.14 -6.40 4.32
N TRP A 130 -3.98 -6.51 3.28
CA TRP A 130 -5.30 -7.16 3.35
C TRP A 130 -5.39 -8.36 2.40
N PRO A 131 -4.73 -9.51 2.73
CA PRO A 131 -4.64 -10.64 1.82
C PRO A 131 -5.94 -11.43 1.69
N ARG A 132 -6.86 -11.34 2.65
CA ARG A 132 -8.08 -12.11 2.70
C ARG A 132 -9.18 -11.36 3.43
N ALA A 133 -10.44 -11.63 3.14
CA ALA A 133 -11.59 -10.93 3.71
C ALA A 133 -11.59 -10.87 5.25
N ASP A 134 -11.15 -11.96 5.90
CA ASP A 134 -11.04 -12.11 7.35
C ASP A 134 -9.61 -11.90 7.89
N ARG A 135 -8.72 -11.28 7.11
CA ARG A 135 -7.30 -11.09 7.45
C ARG A 135 -6.79 -9.74 6.97
N LEU A 136 -6.83 -8.76 7.82
CA LEU A 136 -6.16 -7.47 7.61
C LEU A 136 -5.06 -7.32 8.66
N TYR A 137 -3.87 -6.97 8.21
CA TYR A 137 -2.72 -6.67 9.05
C TYR A 137 -2.41 -5.18 9.01
N ALA A 138 -2.00 -4.65 10.15
CA ALA A 138 -1.45 -3.31 10.28
C ALA A 138 -0.12 -3.38 11.03
N LEU A 139 0.89 -2.66 10.56
CA LEU A 139 2.11 -2.40 11.31
C LEU A 139 1.99 -1.04 12.00
N ALA A 140 2.19 -1.03 13.30
CA ALA A 140 2.30 0.19 14.07
C ALA A 140 3.71 0.82 13.91
N PRO A 141 3.88 2.11 14.24
CA PRO A 141 5.18 2.78 14.10
C PRO A 141 6.32 2.13 14.91
N ASP A 142 5.99 1.48 16.01
CA ASP A 142 6.94 0.73 16.87
C ASP A 142 7.26 -0.68 16.35
N GLY A 143 6.78 -1.03 15.13
CA GLY A 143 6.93 -2.33 14.54
C GLY A 143 5.95 -3.40 15.04
N ALA A 144 5.03 -3.07 15.96
CA ALA A 144 4.02 -4.02 16.41
C ALA A 144 3.12 -4.48 15.26
N VAL A 145 2.94 -5.79 15.14
CA VAL A 145 2.06 -6.40 14.14
C VAL A 145 0.68 -6.61 14.73
N MET A 146 -0.29 -5.92 14.20
CA MET A 146 -1.70 -6.04 14.58
C MET A 146 -2.48 -6.77 13.50
N ARG A 147 -3.48 -7.55 13.88
CA ARG A 147 -4.39 -8.24 12.95
C ARG A 147 -5.82 -8.03 13.36
N THR A 148 -6.69 -7.87 12.37
CA THR A 148 -8.14 -7.91 12.53
C THR A 148 -8.77 -8.96 11.62
N SER A 149 -9.91 -9.52 12.03
CA SER A 149 -10.74 -10.43 11.22
C SER A 149 -12.13 -9.86 10.92
N ASP A 150 -12.44 -8.68 11.42
CA ASP A 150 -13.76 -8.03 11.36
C ASP A 150 -13.72 -6.64 10.69
N GLY A 151 -12.68 -6.41 9.85
CA GLY A 151 -12.53 -5.16 9.09
C GLY A 151 -12.11 -3.98 9.96
N GLY A 152 -11.43 -4.26 11.07
CA GLY A 152 -10.85 -3.24 11.94
C GLY A 152 -11.69 -2.87 13.16
N ALA A 153 -12.81 -3.58 13.42
CA ALA A 153 -13.60 -3.34 14.62
C ALA A 153 -12.86 -3.78 15.89
N THR A 154 -12.11 -4.88 15.81
CA THR A 154 -11.22 -5.35 16.89
C THR A 154 -9.84 -5.70 16.36
N TRP A 155 -8.79 -5.45 17.16
CA TRP A 155 -7.41 -5.69 16.79
C TRP A 155 -6.71 -6.58 17.81
N VAL A 156 -5.97 -7.56 17.33
CA VAL A 156 -5.16 -8.48 18.13
C VAL A 156 -3.69 -8.32 17.77
N ARG A 157 -2.85 -8.07 18.77
CA ARG A 157 -1.40 -8.04 18.58
C ARG A 157 -0.89 -9.45 18.28
N ARG A 158 -0.07 -9.59 17.23
CA ARG A 158 0.51 -10.86 16.78
C ARG A 158 1.95 -11.02 17.22
N GLY A 159 2.74 -9.97 17.03
CA GLY A 159 4.17 -9.95 17.32
C GLY A 159 4.74 -8.56 17.05
N ALA A 160 6.02 -8.51 16.70
CA ALA A 160 6.68 -7.30 16.28
C ALA A 160 7.76 -7.59 15.23
N LEU A 161 8.00 -6.63 14.34
CA LEU A 161 9.13 -6.64 13.42
C LEU A 161 10.46 -6.48 14.18
N PRO A 162 11.55 -7.06 13.67
CA PRO A 162 12.87 -6.91 14.25
C PRO A 162 13.57 -5.58 13.88
N GLY A 163 12.83 -4.57 13.50
CA GLY A 163 13.32 -3.24 13.12
C GLY A 163 12.20 -2.33 12.62
N GLU A 164 12.55 -1.11 12.25
CA GLU A 164 11.63 -0.08 11.78
C GLU A 164 11.05 -0.45 10.40
N PRO A 165 9.70 -0.45 10.24
CA PRO A 165 9.06 -0.88 9.00
C PRO A 165 9.18 0.16 7.88
N ALA A 166 9.62 -0.24 6.69
CA ALA A 166 9.64 0.58 5.48
C ALA A 166 8.56 0.15 4.46
N ALA A 167 8.25 -1.15 4.38
CA ALA A 167 7.20 -1.68 3.52
C ALA A 167 6.61 -2.97 4.08
N LEU A 168 5.35 -3.27 3.71
CA LEU A 168 4.66 -4.50 4.05
C LEU A 168 3.90 -5.02 2.84
N THR A 169 3.98 -6.33 2.60
CA THR A 169 3.11 -7.04 1.67
C THR A 169 2.72 -8.40 2.24
N ALA A 170 1.66 -8.98 1.70
CA ALA A 170 1.24 -10.33 2.01
C ALA A 170 1.22 -11.18 0.73
N THR A 171 1.83 -12.36 0.78
CA THR A 171 1.83 -13.34 -0.30
C THR A 171 0.83 -14.48 -0.04
N GLY A 172 0.20 -14.47 1.13
CA GLY A 172 -0.83 -15.41 1.54
C GLY A 172 -1.53 -14.97 2.82
N PRO A 173 -2.53 -15.71 3.30
CA PRO A 173 -3.34 -15.30 4.46
C PRO A 173 -2.54 -15.08 5.74
N GLU A 174 -1.45 -15.81 5.93
CA GLU A 174 -0.52 -15.69 7.08
C GLU A 174 0.94 -15.49 6.62
N ALA A 175 1.18 -15.40 5.32
CA ALA A 175 2.51 -15.17 4.75
C ALA A 175 2.71 -13.67 4.48
N LEU A 176 3.61 -13.07 5.25
CA LEU A 176 3.95 -11.65 5.18
C LEU A 176 5.42 -11.47 4.80
N ILE A 177 5.70 -10.40 4.07
CA ILE A 177 7.04 -9.92 3.78
C ILE A 177 7.10 -8.46 4.17
N ALA A 178 8.16 -8.07 4.89
CA ALA A 178 8.41 -6.69 5.23
C ALA A 178 9.84 -6.28 4.83
N ALA A 179 9.96 -5.04 4.37
CA ALA A 179 11.25 -4.36 4.29
C ALA A 179 11.43 -3.46 5.52
N LEU A 180 12.65 -3.37 5.99
CA LEU A 180 13.04 -2.51 7.10
C LEU A 180 13.85 -1.32 6.57
N HIS A 181 13.85 -0.22 7.31
CA HIS A 181 14.62 0.98 6.93
C HIS A 181 16.15 0.75 6.89
N ASP A 182 16.65 -0.28 7.55
CA ASP A 182 18.06 -0.68 7.49
C ASP A 182 18.41 -1.53 6.24
N GLY A 183 17.46 -1.73 5.32
CA GLY A 183 17.61 -2.47 4.07
C GLY A 183 17.36 -3.97 4.20
N ARG A 184 17.13 -4.51 5.38
CA ARG A 184 16.81 -5.93 5.54
C ARG A 184 15.41 -6.25 5.03
N LEU A 185 15.28 -7.42 4.41
CA LEU A 185 13.99 -8.05 4.12
C LEU A 185 13.75 -9.18 5.13
N VAL A 186 12.54 -9.26 5.66
CA VAL A 186 12.13 -10.29 6.60
C VAL A 186 10.80 -10.90 6.17
N SER A 187 10.60 -12.18 6.48
CA SER A 187 9.38 -12.91 6.16
C SER A 187 8.77 -13.57 7.39
N SER A 188 7.45 -13.70 7.39
CA SER A 188 6.68 -14.43 8.40
C SER A 188 5.73 -15.39 7.70
N GLY A 189 5.68 -16.65 8.16
CA GLY A 189 4.72 -17.66 7.71
C GLY A 189 3.55 -17.87 8.68
N ASP A 190 3.49 -17.11 9.78
CA ASP A 190 2.58 -17.33 10.91
C ASP A 190 1.76 -16.08 11.28
N GLY A 191 1.61 -15.17 10.32
CA GLY A 191 0.83 -13.94 10.48
C GLY A 191 1.49 -12.92 11.40
N GLY A 192 2.82 -12.82 11.33
CA GLY A 192 3.59 -11.80 12.03
C GLY A 192 3.91 -12.13 13.48
N ARG A 193 3.79 -13.40 13.91
CA ARG A 193 4.24 -13.81 15.25
C ARG A 193 5.75 -13.93 15.32
N THR A 194 6.33 -14.58 14.30
CA THR A 194 7.78 -14.72 14.15
C THR A 194 8.23 -14.22 12.78
N TRP A 195 9.48 -13.72 12.73
CA TRP A 195 10.08 -13.18 11.53
C TRP A 195 11.44 -13.82 11.30
N LEU A 196 11.68 -14.23 10.07
CA LEU A 196 12.94 -14.81 9.61
C LEU A 196 13.60 -13.85 8.61
N PRO A 197 14.95 -13.80 8.57
CA PRO A 197 15.64 -13.11 7.50
C PRO A 197 15.17 -13.66 6.14
N GLY A 198 14.93 -12.77 5.18
CA GLY A 198 14.58 -13.16 3.82
C GLY A 198 15.77 -13.86 3.16
N ALA A 199 15.59 -15.12 2.76
CA ALA A 199 16.55 -15.83 1.92
C ALA A 199 16.23 -15.49 0.45
N TRP A 200 16.70 -14.35 -0.01
CA TRP A 200 16.59 -13.96 -1.41
C TRP A 200 17.98 -14.19 -2.05
N SER A 201 18.10 -15.24 -2.83
CA SER A 201 19.25 -15.51 -3.67
C SER A 201 19.08 -14.91 -5.06
#